data_c2766e500b04637b574288376f9853be
#
_entry.id   c2766e500b04637b574288376f9853be
#
_cell.length_a   1.000
_cell.length_b   1.000
_cell.length_c   1.000
_cell.angle_alpha   90.00
_cell.angle_beta   90.00
_cell.angle_gamma   90.00
#
_symmetry.space_group_name_H-M   'P 1'
#
loop_
_entity.id
_entity.type
_entity.pdbx_description
1 polymer ?
#
loop_
_entity_poly.entity_id
_entity_poly.type
_entity_poly.pdbx_seq_one_letter_code
_entity_poly.pdbx_strand_id
1 'polypeptide(L)'
;MVLAKINNKFFNYYIFICLVTSIFFLYHKFQFPTDWTTSEWLINYQGGFTRRGLGGEINIFLTKFFAISLRDAILTIQLVIFILYLILLFFYIKDLKLNIFQIFALFSPLFLLYPIAELEALGRKELLIFLFYICTLFFCEKKFKPIIVNLFIFIFFPIVCLIWEQIIL
;
A
#
# COMPACT_ATOMS: atom_id res chain seq x y z
N MET A 1 -4.77 -29.22 14.81
CA MET A 1 -4.73 -28.34 13.64
C MET A 1 -3.30 -28.30 13.15
N VAL A 2 -3.02 -28.77 11.93
CA VAL A 2 -1.66 -28.88 11.41
C VAL A 2 -1.23 -27.49 10.96
N LEU A 3 -0.18 -26.94 11.59
CA LEU A 3 0.47 -25.69 11.16
C LEU A 3 1.55 -26.06 10.14
N ALA A 4 1.45 -25.52 8.95
CA ALA A 4 2.45 -25.71 7.88
C ALA A 4 3.26 -24.43 7.68
N LYS A 5 4.55 -24.59 7.43
CA LYS A 5 5.39 -23.49 6.96
C LYS A 5 5.26 -23.42 5.44
N ILE A 6 4.99 -22.23 4.91
CA ILE A 6 4.94 -22.03 3.45
C ILE A 6 6.30 -22.37 2.86
N ASN A 7 6.30 -23.05 1.71
CA ASN A 7 7.53 -23.25 0.94
C ASN A 7 8.06 -21.89 0.49
N ASN A 8 9.20 -21.48 1.05
CA ASN A 8 9.78 -20.16 0.80
C ASN A 8 10.04 -19.91 -0.69
N LYS A 9 10.44 -20.92 -1.47
CA LYS A 9 10.66 -20.75 -2.91
C LYS A 9 9.36 -20.42 -3.64
N PHE A 10 8.28 -21.18 -3.36
CA PHE A 10 6.98 -20.92 -3.97
C PHE A 10 6.45 -19.55 -3.59
N PHE A 11 6.57 -19.16 -2.33
CA PHE A 11 6.13 -17.86 -1.86
C PHE A 11 6.91 -16.70 -2.49
N ASN A 12 8.23 -16.86 -2.65
CA ASN A 12 9.05 -15.87 -3.35
C ASN A 12 8.60 -15.66 -4.81
N TYR A 13 8.36 -16.76 -5.55
CA TYR A 13 7.86 -16.67 -6.93
C TYR A 13 6.47 -16.00 -6.99
N TYR A 14 5.59 -16.35 -6.06
CA TYR A 14 4.25 -15.76 -5.99
C TYR A 14 4.31 -14.24 -5.77
N ILE A 15 5.06 -13.77 -4.77
CA ILE A 15 5.24 -12.34 -4.51
C ILE A 15 5.90 -11.63 -5.69
N PHE A 16 6.89 -12.27 -6.33
CA PHE A 16 7.53 -11.71 -7.52
C PHE A 16 6.54 -11.56 -8.68
N ILE A 17 5.71 -12.56 -8.95
CA ILE A 17 4.67 -12.47 -9.96
C ILE A 17 3.68 -11.36 -9.63
N CYS A 18 3.21 -11.27 -8.37
CA CYS A 18 2.34 -10.20 -7.92
C CYS A 18 2.96 -8.81 -8.15
N LEU A 19 4.26 -8.66 -7.88
CA LEU A 19 4.97 -7.41 -8.10
C LEU A 19 5.04 -7.04 -9.58
N VAL A 20 5.45 -7.98 -10.43
CA VAL A 20 5.59 -7.74 -11.87
C VAL A 20 4.23 -7.39 -12.50
N THR A 21 3.19 -8.17 -12.20
CA THR A 21 1.84 -7.91 -12.72
C THR A 21 1.30 -6.57 -12.25
N SER A 22 1.52 -6.21 -10.99
CA SER A 22 1.06 -4.91 -10.47
C SER A 22 1.79 -3.73 -11.10
N ILE A 23 3.10 -3.81 -11.32
CA ILE A 23 3.85 -2.76 -12.02
C ILE A 23 3.31 -2.61 -13.45
N PHE A 24 3.05 -3.72 -14.14
CA PHE A 24 2.48 -3.70 -15.47
C PHE A 24 1.10 -3.02 -15.50
N PHE A 25 0.21 -3.36 -14.58
CA PHE A 25 -1.11 -2.76 -14.49
C PHE A 25 -1.06 -1.28 -14.05
N LEU A 26 -0.17 -0.90 -13.14
CA LEU A 26 0.02 0.51 -12.77
C LEU A 26 0.51 1.34 -13.96
N TYR A 27 1.45 0.79 -14.74
CA TYR A 27 1.90 1.44 -15.97
C TYR A 27 0.79 1.57 -17.01
N HIS A 28 -0.03 0.52 -17.18
CA HIS A 28 -1.20 0.58 -18.05
C HIS A 28 -2.19 1.67 -17.62
N LYS A 29 -2.47 1.79 -16.31
CA LYS A 29 -3.31 2.87 -15.78
C LYS A 29 -2.68 4.27 -15.94
N PHE A 30 -1.38 4.36 -15.89
CA PHE A 30 -0.69 5.60 -16.22
C PHE A 30 -0.90 6.02 -17.66
N GLN A 31 -0.91 5.09 -18.61
CA GLN A 31 -1.21 5.37 -20.01
C GLN A 31 -2.70 5.72 -20.25
N PHE A 32 -3.59 4.99 -19.57
CA PHE A 32 -5.04 5.14 -19.67
C PHE A 32 -5.63 5.46 -18.28
N PRO A 33 -5.51 6.74 -17.83
CA PRO A 33 -5.94 7.13 -16.50
C PRO A 33 -7.46 6.99 -16.35
N THR A 34 -7.87 6.43 -15.23
CA THR A 34 -9.28 6.42 -14.81
C THR A 34 -9.51 7.46 -13.72
N ASP A 35 -10.72 7.98 -13.61
CA ASP A 35 -11.06 9.06 -12.66
C ASP A 35 -10.75 8.69 -11.20
N TRP A 36 -11.02 7.45 -10.80
CA TRP A 36 -10.86 7.01 -9.43
C TRP A 36 -9.40 6.83 -8.98
N THR A 37 -8.50 6.44 -9.89
CA THR A 37 -7.12 6.11 -9.52
C THR A 37 -6.16 7.28 -9.60
N THR A 38 -6.48 8.29 -10.40
CA THR A 38 -5.61 9.46 -10.62
C THR A 38 -6.19 10.71 -9.98
N SER A 39 -7.47 11.00 -10.18
CA SER A 39 -8.09 12.23 -9.69
C SER A 39 -8.15 12.32 -8.15
N GLU A 40 -8.29 11.21 -7.45
CA GLU A 40 -8.22 11.21 -5.99
C GLU A 40 -6.88 11.73 -5.47
N TRP A 41 -5.76 11.39 -6.13
CA TRP A 41 -4.43 11.87 -5.77
C TRP A 41 -4.18 13.34 -6.13
N LEU A 42 -5.07 13.98 -6.91
CA LEU A 42 -5.01 15.39 -7.27
C LEU A 42 -5.71 16.30 -6.26
N ILE A 43 -6.55 15.75 -5.38
CA ILE A 43 -7.22 16.53 -4.33
C ILE A 43 -6.14 17.17 -3.43
N ASN A 44 -6.12 18.52 -3.38
CA ASN A 44 -5.12 19.33 -2.69
C ASN A 44 -5.78 20.46 -1.90
N TYR A 45 -4.97 21.31 -1.26
CA TYR A 45 -5.45 22.44 -0.44
C TYR A 45 -5.52 23.79 -1.15
N GLN A 46 -5.23 23.87 -2.45
CA GLN A 46 -5.18 25.15 -3.18
C GLN A 46 -6.55 25.87 -3.20
N GLY A 47 -7.66 25.13 -3.17
CA GLY A 47 -9.02 25.68 -3.08
C GLY A 47 -9.57 25.84 -1.66
N GLY A 48 -8.76 25.60 -0.62
CA GLY A 48 -9.15 25.57 0.78
C GLY A 48 -8.94 24.20 1.41
N PHE A 49 -9.18 24.12 2.74
CA PHE A 49 -8.98 22.85 3.46
C PHE A 49 -9.96 21.77 3.01
N THR A 50 -9.42 20.65 2.59
CA THR A 50 -10.18 19.44 2.26
C THR A 50 -9.64 18.26 3.08
N ARG A 51 -10.52 17.36 3.51
CA ARG A 51 -10.15 16.21 4.35
C ARG A 51 -9.14 15.26 3.71
N ARG A 52 -9.00 15.26 2.38
CA ARG A 52 -8.16 14.36 1.58
C ARG A 52 -7.03 15.08 0.84
N GLY A 53 -6.74 16.33 1.22
CA GLY A 53 -5.87 17.23 0.43
C GLY A 53 -4.37 16.93 0.56
N LEU A 54 -3.93 16.28 1.65
CA LEU A 54 -2.50 16.09 1.92
C LEU A 54 -1.80 15.30 0.81
N GLY A 55 -2.45 14.27 0.25
CA GLY A 55 -1.88 13.49 -0.85
C GLY A 55 -1.59 14.33 -2.09
N GLY A 56 -2.50 15.24 -2.44
CA GLY A 56 -2.30 16.17 -3.57
C GLY A 56 -1.22 17.19 -3.31
N GLU A 57 -1.10 17.73 -2.09
CA GLU A 57 -0.01 18.63 -1.72
C GLU A 57 1.36 17.96 -1.82
N ILE A 58 1.48 16.71 -1.37
CA ILE A 58 2.72 15.93 -1.53
C ILE A 58 3.06 15.77 -3.02
N ASN A 59 2.08 15.47 -3.87
CA ASN A 59 2.30 15.36 -5.31
C ASN A 59 2.75 16.69 -5.94
N ILE A 60 2.13 17.81 -5.56
CA ILE A 60 2.54 19.14 -6.03
C ILE A 60 3.95 19.47 -5.57
N PHE A 61 4.28 19.15 -4.32
CA PHE A 61 5.64 19.35 -3.80
C PHE A 61 6.67 18.55 -4.59
N LEU A 62 6.42 17.25 -4.84
CA LEU A 62 7.31 16.40 -5.63
C LEU A 62 7.48 16.90 -7.07
N THR A 63 6.39 17.34 -7.70
CA THR A 63 6.41 17.92 -9.04
C THR A 63 7.34 19.14 -9.11
N LYS A 64 7.25 20.03 -8.13
CA LYS A 64 8.10 21.23 -8.06
C LYS A 64 9.56 20.89 -7.73
N PHE A 65 9.76 19.94 -6.81
CA PHE A 65 11.10 19.59 -6.32
C PHE A 65 11.92 18.84 -7.38
N PHE A 66 11.29 17.87 -8.07
CA PHE A 66 11.97 17.04 -9.07
C PHE A 66 11.78 17.51 -10.52
N ALA A 67 11.02 18.59 -10.75
CA ALA A 67 10.67 19.09 -12.08
C ALA A 67 10.05 18.01 -13.01
N ILE A 68 9.24 17.10 -12.43
CA ILE A 68 8.54 16.02 -13.13
C ILE A 68 7.06 16.38 -13.36
N SER A 69 6.39 15.67 -14.26
CA SER A 69 4.97 15.87 -14.44
C SER A 69 4.17 15.42 -13.21
N LEU A 70 2.99 16.00 -13.00
CA LEU A 70 2.11 15.62 -11.89
C LEU A 70 1.67 14.14 -11.98
N ARG A 71 1.51 13.62 -13.20
CA ARG A 71 1.19 12.21 -13.43
C ARG A 71 2.34 11.29 -13.05
N ASP A 72 3.57 11.67 -13.36
CA ASP A 72 4.77 10.91 -12.97
C ASP A 72 4.95 10.90 -11.45
N ALA A 73 4.67 12.01 -10.78
CA ALA A 73 4.69 12.10 -9.32
C ALA A 73 3.69 11.12 -8.69
N ILE A 74 2.44 11.09 -9.18
CA ILE A 74 1.40 10.17 -8.71
C ILE A 74 1.83 8.72 -8.92
N LEU A 75 2.28 8.36 -10.12
CA LEU A 75 2.75 6.99 -10.42
C LEU A 75 3.90 6.59 -9.49
N THR A 76 4.84 7.50 -9.25
CA THR A 76 5.98 7.26 -8.36
C THR A 76 5.52 6.95 -6.94
N ILE A 77 4.59 7.74 -6.39
CA ILE A 77 4.04 7.51 -5.05
C ILE A 77 3.31 6.16 -5.00
N GLN A 78 2.46 5.86 -5.98
CA GLN A 78 1.72 4.60 -6.05
C GLN A 78 2.67 3.40 -6.10
N LEU A 79 3.72 3.46 -6.92
CA LEU A 79 4.74 2.41 -7.01
C LEU A 79 5.48 2.24 -5.69
N VAL A 80 5.92 3.34 -5.07
CA VAL A 80 6.64 3.28 -3.78
C VAL A 80 5.79 2.65 -2.69
N ILE A 81 4.53 3.09 -2.53
CA ILE A 81 3.61 2.54 -1.54
C ILE A 81 3.41 1.04 -1.78
N PHE A 82 3.18 0.64 -3.03
CA PHE A 82 2.91 -0.75 -3.36
C PHE A 82 4.12 -1.66 -3.16
N ILE A 83 5.31 -1.23 -3.58
CA ILE A 83 6.55 -1.96 -3.39
C ILE A 83 6.84 -2.13 -1.90
N LEU A 84 6.72 -1.06 -1.11
CA LEU A 84 6.91 -1.13 0.34
C LEU A 84 5.90 -2.07 1.00
N TYR A 85 4.63 -2.02 0.60
CA TYR A 85 3.60 -2.94 1.08
C TYR A 85 3.97 -4.40 0.83
N LEU A 86 4.36 -4.75 -0.40
CA LEU A 86 4.75 -6.13 -0.74
C LEU A 86 6.01 -6.59 0.00
N ILE A 87 7.02 -5.72 0.13
CA ILE A 87 8.25 -6.03 0.85
C ILE A 87 7.94 -6.32 2.32
N LEU A 88 7.19 -5.46 2.99
CA LEU A 88 6.84 -5.64 4.40
C LEU A 88 5.95 -6.86 4.61
N LEU A 89 4.98 -7.07 3.73
CA LEU A 89 4.11 -8.25 3.74
C LEU A 89 4.93 -9.53 3.58
N PHE A 90 5.90 -9.55 2.67
CA PHE A 90 6.81 -10.67 2.50
C PHE A 90 7.59 -10.95 3.80
N PHE A 91 8.22 -9.94 4.40
CA PHE A 91 8.98 -10.11 5.63
C PHE A 91 8.10 -10.49 6.83
N TYR A 92 6.84 -10.08 6.85
CA TYR A 92 5.90 -10.46 7.88
C TYR A 92 5.47 -11.92 7.76
N ILE A 93 5.12 -12.37 6.55
CA ILE A 93 4.51 -13.69 6.33
C ILE A 93 5.54 -14.82 6.28
N LYS A 94 6.74 -14.60 5.73
CA LYS A 94 7.73 -15.65 5.46
C LYS A 94 8.09 -16.52 6.68
N ASP A 95 8.01 -15.95 7.87
CA ASP A 95 8.38 -16.62 9.12
C ASP A 95 7.18 -17.18 9.89
N LEU A 96 5.96 -16.89 9.44
CA LEU A 96 4.74 -17.35 10.10
C LEU A 96 4.47 -18.84 9.82
N LYS A 97 3.99 -19.51 10.86
CA LYS A 97 3.39 -20.85 10.73
C LYS A 97 1.90 -20.67 10.52
N LEU A 98 1.44 -20.97 9.32
CA LEU A 98 0.04 -20.77 8.91
C LEU A 98 -0.72 -22.09 8.90
N ASN A 99 -2.01 -22.03 9.22
CA ASN A 99 -2.89 -23.14 9.00
C ASN A 99 -3.39 -23.16 7.54
N ILE A 100 -4.02 -24.28 7.15
CA ILE A 100 -4.50 -24.47 5.77
C ILE A 100 -5.46 -23.35 5.32
N PHE A 101 -6.35 -22.89 6.21
CA PHE A 101 -7.31 -21.84 5.90
C PHE A 101 -6.63 -20.48 5.70
N GLN A 102 -5.61 -20.17 6.51
CA GLN A 102 -4.79 -18.96 6.33
C GLN A 102 -4.01 -19.00 5.04
N ILE A 103 -3.50 -20.17 4.62
CA ILE A 103 -2.83 -20.33 3.33
C ILE A 103 -3.82 -20.07 2.19
N PHE A 104 -5.02 -20.66 2.23
CA PHE A 104 -6.05 -20.38 1.23
C PHE A 104 -6.45 -18.90 1.19
N ALA A 105 -6.64 -18.28 2.36
CA ALA A 105 -6.94 -16.84 2.43
C ALA A 105 -5.83 -15.99 1.82
N LEU A 106 -4.56 -16.31 2.11
CA LEU A 106 -3.39 -15.58 1.60
C LEU A 106 -3.30 -15.60 0.08
N PHE A 107 -3.61 -16.75 -0.55
CA PHE A 107 -3.56 -16.90 -2.00
C PHE A 107 -4.90 -16.61 -2.69
N SER A 108 -5.91 -16.16 -1.93
CA SER A 108 -7.19 -15.78 -2.50
C SER A 108 -7.14 -14.39 -3.16
N PRO A 109 -8.01 -14.12 -4.13
CA PRO A 109 -8.13 -12.78 -4.71
C PRO A 109 -8.64 -11.73 -3.70
N LEU A 110 -9.12 -12.16 -2.53
CA LEU A 110 -9.62 -11.26 -1.48
C LEU A 110 -8.50 -10.71 -0.58
N PHE A 111 -7.26 -11.15 -0.72
CA PHE A 111 -6.15 -10.70 0.12
C PHE A 111 -4.98 -10.19 -0.71
N LEU A 112 -3.95 -11.01 -0.98
CA LEU A 112 -2.76 -10.56 -1.71
C LEU A 112 -3.03 -10.23 -3.17
N LEU A 113 -3.93 -10.99 -3.80
CA LEU A 113 -4.31 -10.77 -5.19
C LEU A 113 -5.33 -9.64 -5.37
N TYR A 114 -5.95 -9.15 -4.28
CA TYR A 114 -6.99 -8.12 -4.38
C TYR A 114 -6.56 -6.90 -5.23
N PRO A 115 -5.37 -6.28 -5.00
CA PRO A 115 -4.97 -5.14 -5.81
C PRO A 115 -4.68 -5.48 -7.29
N ILE A 116 -4.56 -6.77 -7.63
CA ILE A 116 -4.31 -7.24 -8.99
C ILE A 116 -5.61 -7.73 -9.63
N ALA A 117 -6.42 -8.44 -8.87
CA ALA A 117 -7.71 -8.97 -9.33
C ALA A 117 -8.73 -7.86 -9.56
N GLU A 118 -8.71 -6.83 -8.71
CA GLU A 118 -9.54 -5.64 -8.83
C GLU A 118 -8.70 -4.50 -9.40
N LEU A 119 -8.75 -4.34 -10.72
CA LEU A 119 -7.95 -3.34 -11.42
C LEU A 119 -8.23 -1.90 -10.95
N GLU A 120 -9.42 -1.62 -10.44
CA GLU A 120 -9.76 -0.30 -9.89
C GLU A 120 -9.12 -0.05 -8.51
N ALA A 121 -8.87 -1.09 -7.73
CA ALA A 121 -8.25 -0.97 -6.42
C ALA A 121 -6.75 -0.65 -6.49
N LEU A 122 -6.08 -1.10 -7.55
CA LEU A 122 -4.65 -0.87 -7.74
C LEU A 122 -4.37 0.62 -7.97
N GLY A 123 -3.50 1.18 -7.16
CA GLY A 123 -3.13 2.60 -7.22
C GLY A 123 -4.04 3.55 -6.43
N ARG A 124 -5.09 3.05 -5.79
CA ARG A 124 -5.94 3.85 -4.90
C ARG A 124 -5.25 4.15 -3.57
N LYS A 125 -5.75 5.17 -2.88
CA LYS A 125 -5.21 5.61 -1.58
C LYS A 125 -5.40 4.58 -0.46
N GLU A 126 -6.36 3.67 -0.57
CA GLU A 126 -6.59 2.58 0.38
C GLU A 126 -5.35 1.72 0.62
N LEU A 127 -4.49 1.60 -0.37
CA LEU A 127 -3.24 0.85 -0.24
C LEU A 127 -2.31 1.45 0.83
N LEU A 128 -2.41 2.76 1.08
CA LEU A 128 -1.68 3.43 2.15
C LEU A 128 -2.14 2.95 3.54
N ILE A 129 -3.43 2.65 3.69
CA ILE A 129 -3.98 2.08 4.93
C ILE A 129 -3.38 0.68 5.16
N PHE A 130 -3.38 -0.16 4.12
CA PHE A 130 -2.77 -1.49 4.22
C PHE A 130 -1.29 -1.42 4.54
N LEU A 131 -0.57 -0.46 3.94
CA LEU A 131 0.84 -0.22 4.27
C LEU A 131 1.01 0.19 5.74
N PHE A 132 0.18 1.08 6.25
CA PHE A 132 0.22 1.49 7.65
C PHE A 132 -0.04 0.32 8.61
N TYR A 133 -1.05 -0.50 8.32
CA TYR A 133 -1.35 -1.69 9.12
C TYR A 133 -0.23 -2.72 9.09
N ILE A 134 0.32 -3.04 7.92
CA ILE A 134 1.41 -4.02 7.83
C ILE A 134 2.68 -3.52 8.52
N CYS A 135 2.99 -2.22 8.47
CA CYS A 135 4.07 -1.61 9.25
C CYS A 135 3.86 -1.82 10.76
N THR A 136 2.65 -1.53 11.24
CA THR A 136 2.32 -1.70 12.67
C THR A 136 2.44 -3.16 13.09
N LEU A 137 1.88 -4.09 12.32
CA LEU A 137 1.98 -5.52 12.59
C LEU A 137 3.43 -6.01 12.57
N PHE A 138 4.22 -5.52 11.61
CA PHE A 138 5.64 -5.86 11.52
C PHE A 138 6.43 -5.39 12.74
N PHE A 139 6.19 -4.17 13.23
CA PHE A 139 6.84 -3.67 14.45
C PHE A 139 6.45 -4.47 15.69
N CYS A 140 5.16 -4.87 15.81
CA CYS A 140 4.69 -5.73 16.89
C CYS A 140 5.34 -7.12 16.83
N GLU A 141 5.40 -7.75 15.66
CA GLU A 141 6.00 -9.07 15.45
C GLU A 141 7.50 -9.07 15.77
N LYS A 142 8.23 -8.04 15.34
CA LYS A 142 9.65 -7.87 15.63
C LYS A 142 9.94 -7.40 17.06
N LYS A 143 8.90 -7.31 17.91
CA LYS A 143 9.02 -6.95 19.35
C LYS A 143 9.76 -5.62 19.59
N PHE A 144 9.49 -4.62 18.73
CA PHE A 144 9.97 -3.28 18.98
C PHE A 144 9.43 -2.76 20.32
N LYS A 145 10.19 -1.86 20.98
CA LYS A 145 9.74 -1.26 22.23
C LYS A 145 8.36 -0.61 22.03
N PRO A 146 7.40 -0.81 22.93
CA PRO A 146 6.04 -0.26 22.79
C PRO A 146 6.00 1.24 22.52
N ILE A 147 6.97 1.99 23.08
CA ILE A 147 7.09 3.43 22.86
C ILE A 147 7.34 3.76 21.38
N ILE A 148 8.12 2.94 20.66
CA ILE A 148 8.42 3.14 19.24
C ILE A 148 7.16 2.89 18.41
N VAL A 149 6.42 1.82 18.73
CA VAL A 149 5.17 1.48 18.06
C VAL A 149 4.13 2.57 18.28
N ASN A 150 3.97 3.02 19.53
CA ASN A 150 3.03 4.09 19.86
C ASN A 150 3.42 5.41 19.20
N LEU A 151 4.70 5.76 19.14
CA LEU A 151 5.19 6.96 18.47
C LEU A 151 4.93 6.88 16.96
N PHE A 152 5.17 5.72 16.35
CA PHE A 152 4.85 5.48 14.94
C PHE A 152 3.36 5.70 14.66
N ILE A 153 2.49 5.08 15.45
CA ILE A 153 1.04 5.24 15.31
C ILE A 153 0.65 6.70 15.52
N PHE A 154 1.15 7.36 16.57
CA PHE A 154 0.81 8.75 16.88
C PHE A 154 1.18 9.73 15.76
N ILE A 155 2.32 9.50 15.07
CA ILE A 155 2.77 10.37 13.98
C ILE A 155 2.07 10.01 12.67
N PHE A 156 2.04 8.73 12.29
CA PHE A 156 1.61 8.33 10.95
C PHE A 156 0.10 8.16 10.81
N PHE A 157 -0.62 7.81 11.86
CA PHE A 157 -2.07 7.69 11.80
C PHE A 157 -2.77 8.99 11.38
N PRO A 158 -2.47 10.18 11.96
CA PRO A 158 -3.04 11.43 11.48
C PRO A 158 -2.69 11.75 10.03
N ILE A 159 -1.47 11.44 9.59
CA ILE A 159 -1.03 11.65 8.19
C ILE A 159 -1.88 10.80 7.24
N VAL A 160 -2.07 9.52 7.57
CA VAL A 160 -2.91 8.63 6.76
C VAL A 160 -4.36 9.10 6.73
N CYS A 161 -4.91 9.56 7.86
CA CYS A 161 -6.25 10.15 7.92
C CYS A 161 -6.41 11.40 7.03
N LEU A 162 -5.39 12.25 6.93
CA LEU A 162 -5.40 13.44 6.06
C LEU A 162 -5.25 13.09 4.57
N ILE A 163 -4.73 11.92 4.25
CA ILE A 163 -4.66 11.42 2.87
C ILE A 163 -5.94 10.65 2.52
N TRP A 164 -6.48 9.87 3.46
CA TRP A 164 -7.65 9.04 3.26
C TRP A 164 -8.47 8.88 4.56
N GLU A 165 -9.63 9.51 4.61
CA GLU A 165 -10.44 9.60 5.84
C GLU A 165 -11.16 8.30 6.24
N GLN A 166 -11.38 7.36 5.33
CA GLN A 166 -12.12 6.11 5.60
C GLN A 166 -11.41 5.17 6.61
N ILE A 167 -10.19 5.49 7.00
CA ILE A 167 -9.51 4.72 8.07
C ILE A 167 -10.18 4.90 9.44
N ILE A 168 -11.00 5.96 9.60
CA ILE A 168 -11.63 6.30 10.88
C ILE A 168 -12.99 5.59 11.05
N LEU A 169 -13.57 5.11 9.97
CA LEU A 169 -14.84 4.37 9.94
C LEU A 169 -14.63 2.89 10.13
#